data_308495e3276348eabdd5f4d677e7bbb0
#
_entry.id   308495e3276348eabdd5f4d677e7bbb0
#
_cell.length_a   1.000
_cell.length_b   1.000
_cell.length_c   1.000
_cell.angle_alpha   90.00
_cell.angle_beta   90.00
_cell.angle_gamma   90.00
#
_symmetry.space_group_name_H-M   'P 1'
#
loop_
_entity.id
_entity.type
_entity.pdbx_description
1 polymer ?
#
loop_
_entity_poly.entity_id
_entity_poly.type
_entity_poly.pdbx_seq_one_letter_code
_entity_poly.pdbx_strand_id
1 'polypeptide(L)'
;MSNAVRTTKPIAGPGAGIESFFFKFGDHRVRLAANKKSPIKVIGSGSDITLIKDGKPIVSGRLEAALSHCPEQAYLTISGRCVYDCKFCPVPSLAGEVKGQEEIFQIVQESWKTGHLRAISLTSGVESSVEDEAKRAVSIVSALRARYDVPIGVSIYPTKTSSADLKQAGATEIKYNVETMDPKIFAKVCQNLSLEHVLKSLEKAVPIFGKNRVSSNFIQGLGESDECVLAGVATLTEMGVIPILRPISPHPLRRRDIDVERPSADRLLRLSRETKKILEAHDLRPDLAEPI
;
A
#
# COMPACT_ATOMS: atom_id res chain seq x y z
N MET A 1 33.94 11.53 -3.16
CA MET A 1 33.10 11.39 -1.96
C MET A 1 31.72 10.94 -2.45
N SER A 2 31.31 9.70 -2.14
CA SER A 2 30.00 9.21 -2.54
C SER A 2 28.95 9.92 -1.68
N ASN A 3 28.18 10.83 -2.27
CA ASN A 3 26.99 11.36 -1.62
C ASN A 3 26.04 10.18 -1.38
N ALA A 4 25.90 9.78 -0.14
CA ALA A 4 25.02 8.69 0.23
C ALA A 4 23.58 9.06 -0.15
N VAL A 5 22.94 8.19 -0.92
CA VAL A 5 21.51 8.32 -1.25
C VAL A 5 20.73 8.37 0.06
N ARG A 6 19.94 9.41 0.28
CA ARG A 6 19.07 9.48 1.46
C ARG A 6 18.00 8.40 1.35
N THR A 7 18.02 7.48 2.29
CA THR A 7 17.04 6.39 2.39
C THR A 7 16.02 6.70 3.48
N THR A 8 14.82 6.15 3.33
CA THR A 8 13.79 6.12 4.37
C THR A 8 13.59 4.69 4.83
N LYS A 9 13.29 4.50 6.11
CA LYS A 9 13.03 3.19 6.70
C LYS A 9 11.62 3.18 7.29
N PRO A 10 10.65 2.57 6.62
CA PRO A 10 9.29 2.47 7.15
C PRO A 10 9.28 1.72 8.48
N ILE A 11 8.42 2.14 9.39
CA ILE A 11 8.25 1.52 10.70
C ILE A 11 7.10 0.53 10.76
N ALA A 12 6.24 0.50 9.73
CA ALA A 12 5.07 -0.37 9.68
C ALA A 12 4.77 -0.88 8.25
N GLY A 13 3.92 -1.89 8.15
CA GLY A 13 3.53 -2.52 6.89
C GLY A 13 4.54 -3.56 6.37
N PRO A 14 4.28 -4.20 5.23
CA PRO A 14 5.12 -5.27 4.67
C PRO A 14 6.57 -4.85 4.36
N GLY A 15 6.82 -3.55 4.17
CA GLY A 15 8.15 -2.99 3.95
C GLY A 15 8.84 -2.45 5.21
N ALA A 16 8.27 -2.69 6.39
CA ALA A 16 8.83 -2.18 7.65
C ALA A 16 10.27 -2.67 7.87
N GLY A 17 11.13 -1.76 8.29
CA GLY A 17 12.53 -2.07 8.54
C GLY A 17 13.43 -2.15 7.29
N ILE A 18 12.89 -2.01 6.08
CA ILE A 18 13.66 -2.04 4.83
C ILE A 18 14.00 -0.62 4.40
N GLU A 19 15.30 -0.31 4.30
CA GLU A 19 15.75 0.97 3.74
C GLU A 19 15.35 1.09 2.27
N SER A 20 14.84 2.24 1.88
CA SER A 20 14.35 2.48 0.53
C SER A 20 14.44 3.96 0.15
N PHE A 21 14.34 4.26 -1.14
CA PHE A 21 14.30 5.61 -1.67
C PHE A 21 13.29 5.70 -2.81
N PHE A 22 12.79 6.91 -3.08
CA PHE A 22 11.94 7.18 -4.22
C PHE A 22 12.77 7.67 -5.40
N PHE A 23 12.50 7.09 -6.55
CA PHE A 23 13.15 7.40 -7.81
C PHE A 23 12.11 7.74 -8.86
N LYS A 24 12.24 8.91 -9.46
CA LYS A 24 11.38 9.41 -10.54
C LYS A 24 12.13 9.45 -11.84
N PHE A 25 11.53 8.93 -12.90
CA PHE A 25 12.01 9.01 -14.29
C PHE A 25 10.83 9.19 -15.24
N GLY A 26 10.87 10.24 -16.06
CA GLY A 26 9.70 10.67 -16.81
C GLY A 26 8.51 10.90 -15.86
N ASP A 27 7.36 10.35 -16.21
CA ASP A 27 6.13 10.40 -15.39
C ASP A 27 6.00 9.26 -14.40
N HIS A 28 7.03 8.40 -14.30
CA HIS A 28 6.99 7.23 -13.41
C HIS A 28 7.72 7.52 -12.11
N ARG A 29 7.14 7.07 -11.00
CA ARG A 29 7.75 7.07 -9.67
C ARG A 29 7.76 5.67 -9.11
N VAL A 30 8.91 5.22 -8.61
CA VAL A 30 9.06 3.92 -8.00
C VAL A 30 9.76 4.02 -6.67
N ARG A 31 9.38 3.17 -5.73
CA ARG A 31 10.10 2.99 -4.48
C ARG A 31 11.04 1.81 -4.63
N LEU A 32 12.32 2.04 -4.45
CA LEU A 32 13.37 1.03 -4.57
C LEU A 32 13.95 0.70 -3.19
N ALA A 33 14.01 -0.60 -2.87
CA ALA A 33 14.70 -1.07 -1.67
C ALA A 33 16.22 -0.91 -1.84
N ALA A 34 16.87 -0.33 -0.84
CA ALA A 34 18.32 -0.24 -0.78
C ALA A 34 18.91 -1.57 -0.29
N ASN A 35 19.75 -2.20 -1.10
CA ASN A 35 20.41 -3.45 -0.77
C ASN A 35 21.87 -3.43 -1.24
N LYS A 36 22.82 -3.56 -0.31
CA LYS A 36 24.26 -3.58 -0.61
C LYS A 36 24.68 -4.72 -1.56
N LYS A 37 23.90 -5.81 -1.60
CA LYS A 37 24.13 -6.98 -2.48
C LYS A 37 23.38 -6.87 -3.79
N SER A 38 22.71 -5.75 -4.08
CA SER A 38 22.00 -5.57 -5.36
C SER A 38 22.96 -5.57 -6.54
N PRO A 39 22.62 -6.24 -7.66
CA PRO A 39 23.36 -6.11 -8.92
C PRO A 39 23.15 -4.72 -9.55
N ILE A 40 22.11 -3.98 -9.13
CA ILE A 40 21.86 -2.63 -9.60
C ILE A 40 22.58 -1.66 -8.65
N LYS A 41 23.37 -0.78 -9.22
CA LYS A 41 24.07 0.29 -8.52
C LYS A 41 23.51 1.64 -8.87
N VAL A 42 23.66 2.59 -7.93
CA VAL A 42 23.24 3.97 -8.11
C VAL A 42 24.49 4.83 -8.23
N ILE A 43 24.57 5.62 -9.30
CA ILE A 43 25.60 6.65 -9.49
C ILE A 43 24.96 8.00 -9.75
N GLY A 44 25.62 9.08 -9.39
CA GLY A 44 25.15 10.45 -9.60
C GLY A 44 25.57 11.40 -8.49
N SER A 45 25.11 12.63 -8.58
CA SER A 45 25.33 13.65 -7.56
C SER A 45 24.04 14.43 -7.27
N GLY A 46 23.83 14.77 -5.98
CA GLY A 46 22.60 15.44 -5.55
C GLY A 46 21.37 14.57 -5.76
N SER A 47 20.35 15.13 -6.41
CA SER A 47 19.11 14.40 -6.72
C SER A 47 19.18 13.62 -8.04
N ASP A 48 20.08 13.97 -8.94
CA ASP A 48 20.15 13.35 -10.27
C ASP A 48 21.00 12.07 -10.18
N ILE A 49 20.39 10.95 -10.49
CA ILE A 49 21.01 9.63 -10.40
C ILE A 49 20.73 8.77 -11.62
N THR A 50 21.64 7.83 -11.87
CA THR A 50 21.50 6.80 -12.90
C THR A 50 21.60 5.43 -12.23
N LEU A 51 20.65 4.57 -12.54
CA LEU A 51 20.70 3.15 -12.18
C LEU A 51 21.55 2.40 -13.21
N ILE A 52 22.51 1.62 -12.72
CA ILE A 52 23.47 0.86 -13.54
C ILE A 52 23.36 -0.61 -13.17
N LYS A 53 23.39 -1.48 -14.18
CA LYS A 53 23.55 -2.93 -14.03
C LYS A 53 24.66 -3.40 -14.97
N ASP A 54 25.58 -4.21 -14.45
CA ASP A 54 26.70 -4.80 -15.21
C ASP A 54 27.52 -3.72 -15.97
N GLY A 55 27.73 -2.56 -15.33
CA GLY A 55 28.45 -1.42 -15.88
C GLY A 55 27.69 -0.60 -16.93
N LYS A 56 26.46 -0.99 -17.29
CA LYS A 56 25.65 -0.30 -18.27
C LYS A 56 24.54 0.51 -17.62
N PRO A 57 24.25 1.74 -18.09
CA PRO A 57 23.13 2.53 -17.60
C PRO A 57 21.79 1.86 -18.00
N ILE A 58 20.88 1.78 -17.04
CA ILE A 58 19.51 1.28 -17.25
C ILE A 58 18.57 2.45 -17.47
N VAL A 59 18.60 3.43 -16.54
CA VAL A 59 17.69 4.58 -16.54
C VAL A 59 18.28 5.70 -15.68
N SER A 60 18.11 6.94 -16.13
CA SER A 60 18.45 8.15 -15.39
C SER A 60 17.18 8.85 -14.92
N GLY A 61 17.27 9.48 -13.76
CA GLY A 61 16.15 10.17 -13.14
C GLY A 61 16.55 10.87 -11.86
N ARG A 62 15.57 11.16 -11.00
CA ARG A 62 15.76 11.93 -9.78
C ARG A 62 15.38 11.18 -8.53
N LEU A 63 16.14 11.43 -7.47
CA LEU A 63 15.72 11.10 -6.11
C LEU A 63 14.67 12.09 -5.64
N GLU A 64 13.57 11.59 -5.10
CA GLU A 64 12.53 12.39 -4.47
C GLU A 64 12.55 12.18 -2.96
N ALA A 65 12.42 13.28 -2.21
CA ALA A 65 12.25 13.22 -0.77
C ALA A 65 10.83 12.75 -0.43
N ALA A 66 10.70 11.84 0.53
CA ALA A 66 9.41 11.52 1.11
C ALA A 66 9.00 12.62 2.10
N LEU A 67 7.73 12.98 2.12
CA LEU A 67 7.15 13.82 3.19
C LEU A 67 7.03 12.98 4.46
N SER A 68 6.12 12.01 4.43
CA SER A 68 5.99 10.97 5.45
C SER A 68 5.79 9.64 4.72
N HIS A 69 6.84 8.91 4.45
CA HIS A 69 6.93 7.67 3.67
C HIS A 69 6.74 7.79 2.15
N CYS A 70 6.08 8.82 1.64
CA CYS A 70 5.85 9.03 0.21
C CYS A 70 6.11 10.49 -0.17
N PRO A 71 6.60 10.79 -1.39
CA PRO A 71 6.56 12.13 -1.95
C PRO A 71 5.11 12.59 -2.11
N GLU A 72 4.84 13.83 -1.81
CA GLU A 72 3.54 14.50 -1.96
C GLU A 72 2.37 13.88 -1.15
N GLN A 73 2.63 12.83 -0.36
CA GLN A 73 1.62 12.20 0.49
C GLN A 73 2.09 12.11 1.94
N ALA A 74 1.19 12.40 2.87
CA ALA A 74 1.34 12.00 4.26
C ALA A 74 0.77 10.58 4.41
N TYR A 75 1.63 9.56 4.28
CA TYR A 75 1.27 8.16 4.45
C TYR A 75 1.54 7.72 5.89
N LEU A 76 0.50 7.43 6.64
CA LEU A 76 0.54 7.24 8.08
C LEU A 76 -0.02 5.88 8.47
N THR A 77 0.65 5.23 9.42
CA THR A 77 0.11 4.06 10.10
C THR A 77 -0.47 4.48 11.43
N ILE A 78 -1.78 4.29 11.62
CA ILE A 78 -2.50 4.60 12.87
C ILE A 78 -2.02 3.63 13.96
N SER A 79 -2.26 2.33 13.76
CA SER A 79 -1.77 1.28 14.66
C SER A 79 -0.65 0.47 14.02
N GLY A 80 0.54 0.55 14.60
CA GLY A 80 1.68 -0.30 14.28
C GLY A 80 1.63 -1.67 14.97
N ARG A 81 0.50 -2.01 15.63
CA ARG A 81 0.21 -3.28 16.28
C ARG A 81 -0.89 -4.01 15.54
N CYS A 82 -0.90 -5.34 15.60
CA CYS A 82 -1.96 -6.13 15.00
C CYS A 82 -2.15 -7.45 15.77
N VAL A 83 -3.40 -7.76 16.13
CA VAL A 83 -3.77 -9.03 16.76
C VAL A 83 -3.82 -10.18 15.76
N TYR A 84 -3.92 -9.88 14.46
CA TYR A 84 -3.88 -10.88 13.40
C TYR A 84 -2.44 -11.20 13.01
N ASP A 85 -2.20 -12.48 12.71
CA ASP A 85 -0.89 -13.01 12.36
C ASP A 85 -0.81 -13.41 10.88
N CYS A 86 -1.09 -12.46 9.97
CA CYS A 86 -0.90 -12.69 8.54
C CYS A 86 0.56 -13.07 8.25
N LYS A 87 0.77 -14.24 7.64
CA LYS A 87 2.10 -14.88 7.54
C LYS A 87 3.12 -14.12 6.71
N PHE A 88 2.70 -13.20 5.88
CA PHE A 88 3.56 -12.32 5.10
C PHE A 88 3.84 -10.96 5.79
N CYS A 89 3.09 -10.62 6.85
CA CYS A 89 3.14 -9.30 7.47
C CYS A 89 4.02 -9.29 8.74
N PRO A 90 5.06 -8.45 8.82
CA PRO A 90 5.93 -8.40 10.00
C PRO A 90 5.32 -7.65 11.18
N VAL A 91 4.23 -6.92 11.00
CA VAL A 91 3.64 -6.01 12.00
C VAL A 91 3.44 -6.69 13.36
N PRO A 92 2.86 -7.89 13.47
CA PRO A 92 2.68 -8.55 14.77
C PRO A 92 3.99 -8.86 15.52
N SER A 93 5.10 -8.96 14.78
CA SER A 93 6.44 -9.24 15.34
C SER A 93 7.26 -7.96 15.60
N LEU A 94 6.69 -6.79 15.35
CA LEU A 94 7.33 -5.50 15.57
C LEU A 94 6.82 -4.88 16.87
N ALA A 95 7.69 -4.15 17.58
CA ALA A 95 7.31 -3.30 18.71
C ALA A 95 6.70 -2.00 18.20
N GLY A 96 5.56 -2.10 17.48
CA GLY A 96 4.88 -0.94 16.93
C GLY A 96 4.12 -0.16 18.00
N GLU A 97 3.83 1.09 17.71
CA GLU A 97 3.04 1.99 18.56
C GLU A 97 1.71 2.30 17.92
N VAL A 98 0.74 2.68 18.73
CA VAL A 98 -0.54 3.24 18.28
C VAL A 98 -0.44 4.75 18.41
N LYS A 99 -0.58 5.43 17.28
CA LYS A 99 -0.48 6.88 17.22
C LYS A 99 -1.73 7.54 17.75
N GLY A 100 -1.52 8.50 18.65
CA GLY A 100 -2.58 9.40 19.07
C GLY A 100 -2.97 10.38 17.95
N GLN A 101 -4.17 10.94 18.08
CA GLN A 101 -4.67 11.92 17.10
C GLN A 101 -3.74 13.13 16.96
N GLU A 102 -3.20 13.63 18.06
CA GLU A 102 -2.29 14.77 18.07
C GLU A 102 -0.98 14.48 17.32
N GLU A 103 -0.41 13.30 17.52
CA GLU A 103 0.80 12.88 16.80
C GLU A 103 0.54 12.82 15.28
N ILE A 104 -0.62 12.28 14.87
CA ILE A 104 -1.02 12.24 13.47
C ILE A 104 -1.15 13.66 12.91
N PHE A 105 -1.76 14.58 13.66
CA PHE A 105 -1.86 15.98 13.25
C PHE A 105 -0.52 16.65 13.07
N GLN A 106 0.42 16.45 13.99
CA GLN A 106 1.76 17.01 13.87
C GLN A 106 2.45 16.56 12.58
N ILE A 107 2.40 15.26 12.26
CA ILE A 107 2.99 14.71 11.05
C ILE A 107 2.35 15.29 9.78
N VAL A 108 1.00 15.38 9.75
CA VAL A 108 0.29 15.96 8.61
C VAL A 108 0.57 17.45 8.47
N GLN A 109 0.63 18.18 9.60
CA GLN A 109 0.94 19.61 9.61
C GLN A 109 2.36 19.90 9.10
N GLU A 110 3.34 19.10 9.49
CA GLU A 110 4.71 19.20 8.97
C GLU A 110 4.74 18.97 7.45
N SER A 111 4.02 17.95 6.97
CA SER A 111 3.88 17.69 5.55
C SER A 111 3.17 18.85 4.82
N TRP A 112 2.12 19.40 5.40
CA TRP A 112 1.39 20.55 4.85
C TRP A 112 2.26 21.81 4.71
N LYS A 113 3.07 22.10 5.71
CA LYS A 113 3.99 23.27 5.70
C LYS A 113 4.99 23.24 4.56
N THR A 114 5.26 22.08 3.96
CA THR A 114 6.15 21.98 2.80
C THR A 114 5.53 22.54 1.52
N GLY A 115 4.22 22.74 1.46
CA GLY A 115 3.49 23.14 0.27
C GLY A 115 3.33 22.03 -0.79
N HIS A 116 3.80 20.82 -0.50
CA HIS A 116 3.81 19.70 -1.43
C HIS A 116 2.78 18.61 -1.11
N LEU A 117 2.03 18.74 -0.01
CA LEU A 117 1.03 17.75 0.37
C LEU A 117 -0.14 17.73 -0.63
N ARG A 118 -0.36 16.61 -1.30
CA ARG A 118 -1.45 16.38 -2.25
C ARG A 118 -2.53 15.45 -1.70
N ALA A 119 -2.14 14.51 -0.84
CA ALA A 119 -3.07 13.54 -0.28
C ALA A 119 -2.62 13.05 1.10
N ILE A 120 -3.56 12.54 1.89
CA ILE A 120 -3.33 11.87 3.16
C ILE A 120 -3.76 10.41 3.01
N SER A 121 -2.88 9.48 3.38
CA SER A 121 -3.16 8.05 3.37
C SER A 121 -3.04 7.49 4.77
N LEU A 122 -4.09 6.86 5.25
CA LEU A 122 -4.14 6.23 6.55
C LEU A 122 -4.19 4.70 6.38
N THR A 123 -3.32 4.00 7.07
CA THR A 123 -3.38 2.53 7.17
C THR A 123 -3.34 2.12 8.63
N SER A 124 -3.85 0.95 8.96
CA SER A 124 -3.82 0.46 10.33
C SER A 124 -3.69 -1.06 10.41
N GLY A 125 -2.93 -1.52 11.39
CA GLY A 125 -3.15 -2.84 11.97
C GLY A 125 -4.41 -2.83 12.84
N VAL A 126 -4.70 -3.93 13.50
CA VAL A 126 -5.80 -4.05 14.47
C VAL A 126 -5.19 -4.29 15.85
N GLU A 127 -5.24 -3.26 16.71
CA GLU A 127 -4.63 -3.35 18.04
C GLU A 127 -5.39 -4.29 18.99
N SER A 128 -6.73 -4.13 19.06
CA SER A 128 -7.60 -4.88 19.98
C SER A 128 -8.77 -5.53 19.25
N SER A 129 -9.60 -4.74 18.59
CA SER A 129 -10.74 -5.20 17.80
C SER A 129 -10.86 -4.41 16.49
N VAL A 130 -11.51 -5.01 15.51
CA VAL A 130 -11.76 -4.38 14.20
C VAL A 130 -12.67 -3.16 14.37
N GLU A 131 -13.65 -3.27 15.26
CA GLU A 131 -14.62 -2.22 15.56
C GLU A 131 -13.95 -0.99 16.21
N ASP A 132 -13.04 -1.20 17.15
CA ASP A 132 -12.32 -0.11 17.80
C ASP A 132 -11.36 0.58 16.84
N GLU A 133 -10.70 -0.21 15.98
CA GLU A 133 -9.81 0.35 14.96
C GLU A 133 -10.57 1.16 13.90
N ALA A 134 -11.76 0.69 13.48
CA ALA A 134 -12.62 1.44 12.58
C ALA A 134 -13.11 2.76 13.22
N LYS A 135 -13.55 2.76 14.48
CA LYS A 135 -13.92 3.98 15.21
C LYS A 135 -12.75 4.96 15.31
N ARG A 136 -11.56 4.46 15.61
CA ARG A 136 -10.33 5.27 15.68
C ARG A 136 -10.04 5.93 14.34
N ALA A 137 -10.10 5.16 13.24
CA ALA A 137 -9.91 5.68 11.90
C ALA A 137 -10.96 6.75 11.54
N VAL A 138 -12.23 6.53 11.84
CA VAL A 138 -13.32 7.50 11.63
C VAL A 138 -13.06 8.80 12.39
N SER A 139 -12.69 8.74 13.67
CA SER A 139 -12.35 9.92 14.47
C SER A 139 -11.20 10.73 13.87
N ILE A 140 -10.13 10.04 13.44
CA ILE A 140 -8.95 10.68 12.84
C ILE A 140 -9.32 11.32 11.49
N VAL A 141 -10.05 10.62 10.62
CA VAL A 141 -10.49 11.13 9.32
C VAL A 141 -11.34 12.39 9.50
N SER A 142 -12.34 12.37 10.39
CA SER A 142 -13.20 13.51 10.67
C SER A 142 -12.40 14.74 11.13
N ALA A 143 -11.46 14.54 12.02
CA ALA A 143 -10.63 15.59 12.55
C ALA A 143 -9.60 16.14 11.53
N LEU A 144 -9.07 15.30 10.63
CA LEU A 144 -8.22 15.72 9.51
C LEU A 144 -9.04 16.48 8.46
N ARG A 145 -10.24 16.00 8.11
CA ARG A 145 -11.14 16.65 7.15
C ARG A 145 -11.54 18.05 7.59
N ALA A 146 -11.71 18.27 8.88
CA ALA A 146 -12.00 19.60 9.42
C ALA A 146 -10.86 20.62 9.21
N ARG A 147 -9.65 20.16 8.90
CA ARG A 147 -8.45 21.01 8.80
C ARG A 147 -7.84 21.06 7.40
N TYR A 148 -8.01 20.01 6.58
CA TYR A 148 -7.32 19.84 5.32
C TYR A 148 -8.30 19.47 4.21
N ASP A 149 -8.27 20.24 3.14
CA ASP A 149 -9.07 20.00 1.93
C ASP A 149 -8.24 19.28 0.85
N VAL A 150 -7.70 18.11 1.23
CA VAL A 150 -6.99 17.20 0.31
C VAL A 150 -7.65 15.83 0.36
N PRO A 151 -7.52 15.00 -0.67
CA PRO A 151 -7.99 13.62 -0.64
C PRO A 151 -7.47 12.85 0.59
N ILE A 152 -8.35 12.08 1.25
CA ILE A 152 -8.01 11.22 2.38
C ILE A 152 -8.41 9.80 2.05
N GLY A 153 -7.44 8.92 1.91
CA GLY A 153 -7.65 7.50 1.70
C GLY A 153 -7.41 6.69 2.96
N VAL A 154 -8.20 5.64 3.15
CA VAL A 154 -8.13 4.79 4.34
C VAL A 154 -8.00 3.32 3.95
N SER A 155 -7.05 2.62 4.58
CA SER A 155 -6.83 1.18 4.42
C SER A 155 -6.88 0.50 5.78
N ILE A 156 -7.97 -0.18 6.06
CA ILE A 156 -8.22 -0.95 7.31
C ILE A 156 -8.86 -2.29 6.98
N TYR A 157 -8.92 -3.19 7.95
CA TYR A 157 -9.81 -4.35 7.84
C TYR A 157 -11.26 -3.90 8.05
N PRO A 158 -12.21 -4.28 7.16
CA PRO A 158 -13.55 -3.73 7.17
C PRO A 158 -14.41 -4.21 8.34
N THR A 159 -15.32 -3.35 8.79
CA THR A 159 -16.50 -3.70 9.60
C THR A 159 -17.76 -3.65 8.73
N LYS A 160 -18.91 -3.99 9.31
CA LYS A 160 -20.20 -3.90 8.59
C LYS A 160 -20.57 -2.47 8.17
N THR A 161 -20.11 -1.47 8.90
CA THR A 161 -20.47 -0.05 8.73
C THR A 161 -19.32 0.85 8.30
N SER A 162 -18.06 0.37 8.37
CA SER A 162 -16.85 1.19 8.17
C SER A 162 -16.87 2.00 6.86
N SER A 163 -17.43 1.48 5.77
CA SER A 163 -17.51 2.23 4.50
C SER A 163 -18.38 3.46 4.62
N ALA A 164 -19.57 3.34 5.24
CA ALA A 164 -20.49 4.47 5.44
C ALA A 164 -19.91 5.46 6.43
N ASP A 165 -19.41 4.98 7.57
CA ASP A 165 -18.87 5.80 8.65
C ASP A 165 -17.65 6.62 8.18
N LEU A 166 -16.71 5.99 7.46
CA LEU A 166 -15.54 6.67 6.90
C LEU A 166 -15.90 7.68 5.80
N LYS A 167 -16.88 7.34 4.94
CA LYS A 167 -17.37 8.27 3.92
C LYS A 167 -17.99 9.50 4.58
N GLN A 168 -18.82 9.31 5.59
CA GLN A 168 -19.43 10.38 6.36
C GLN A 168 -18.38 11.23 7.08
N ALA A 169 -17.31 10.62 7.59
CA ALA A 169 -16.18 11.32 8.21
C ALA A 169 -15.35 12.15 7.21
N GLY A 170 -15.52 11.94 5.91
CA GLY A 170 -14.85 12.68 4.85
C GLY A 170 -13.71 11.95 4.15
N ALA A 171 -13.62 10.62 4.28
CA ALA A 171 -12.73 9.83 3.45
C ALA A 171 -13.16 9.91 1.96
N THR A 172 -12.19 10.03 1.07
CA THR A 172 -12.42 10.10 -0.38
C THR A 172 -12.23 8.76 -1.06
N GLU A 173 -11.41 7.90 -0.48
CA GLU A 173 -11.08 6.58 -1.02
C GLU A 173 -10.98 5.54 0.10
N ILE A 174 -11.25 4.29 -0.26
CA ILE A 174 -11.17 3.17 0.67
C ILE A 174 -10.40 2.00 0.05
N LYS A 175 -9.64 1.30 0.88
CA LYS A 175 -8.94 0.08 0.52
C LYS A 175 -9.23 -1.02 1.53
N TYR A 176 -9.80 -2.12 1.06
CA TYR A 176 -9.93 -3.37 1.80
C TYR A 176 -9.17 -4.46 1.06
N ASN A 177 -8.18 -5.06 1.69
CA ASN A 177 -7.25 -5.94 1.01
C ASN A 177 -7.77 -7.37 0.94
N VAL A 178 -7.87 -7.94 -0.25
CA VAL A 178 -8.12 -9.37 -0.45
C VAL A 178 -6.86 -10.21 -0.22
N GLU A 179 -5.69 -9.62 -0.38
CA GLU A 179 -4.36 -10.22 -0.30
C GLU A 179 -4.16 -11.35 -1.33
N THR A 180 -5.11 -12.26 -1.46
CA THR A 180 -5.21 -13.29 -2.52
C THR A 180 -6.66 -13.66 -2.77
N MET A 181 -6.97 -14.09 -3.99
CA MET A 181 -8.30 -14.58 -4.39
C MET A 181 -8.40 -16.12 -4.35
N ASP A 182 -7.31 -16.83 -3.98
CA ASP A 182 -7.36 -18.27 -3.72
C ASP A 182 -7.78 -18.51 -2.27
N PRO A 183 -8.96 -19.16 -2.01
CA PRO A 183 -9.45 -19.36 -0.65
C PRO A 183 -8.53 -20.25 0.21
N LYS A 184 -7.82 -21.20 -0.41
CA LYS A 184 -6.91 -22.11 0.32
C LYS A 184 -5.65 -21.37 0.73
N ILE A 185 -5.09 -20.55 -0.16
CA ILE A 185 -3.95 -19.70 0.15
C ILE A 185 -4.36 -18.67 1.21
N PHE A 186 -5.52 -18.01 1.04
CA PHE A 186 -6.03 -17.04 2.01
C PHE A 186 -6.14 -17.66 3.42
N ALA A 187 -6.78 -18.81 3.55
CA ALA A 187 -6.93 -19.49 4.84
C ALA A 187 -5.57 -19.85 5.50
N LYS A 188 -4.55 -20.13 4.66
CA LYS A 188 -3.19 -20.43 5.14
C LYS A 188 -2.45 -19.17 5.60
N VAL A 189 -2.57 -18.03 4.87
CA VAL A 189 -1.73 -16.85 5.09
C VAL A 189 -2.42 -15.75 5.90
N CYS A 190 -3.75 -15.69 5.93
CA CYS A 190 -4.58 -14.71 6.64
C CYS A 190 -5.47 -15.40 7.69
N GLN A 191 -4.84 -16.15 8.58
CA GLN A 191 -5.56 -16.87 9.64
C GLN A 191 -6.42 -15.92 10.47
N ASN A 192 -7.64 -16.37 10.81
CA ASN A 192 -8.64 -15.59 11.56
C ASN A 192 -9.23 -14.36 10.82
N LEU A 193 -8.94 -14.20 9.53
CA LEU A 193 -9.61 -13.25 8.65
C LEU A 193 -10.55 -13.99 7.69
N SER A 194 -11.47 -13.26 7.05
CA SER A 194 -12.44 -13.84 6.11
C SER A 194 -12.36 -13.13 4.76
N LEU A 195 -11.97 -13.87 3.72
CA LEU A 195 -11.99 -13.36 2.33
C LEU A 195 -13.42 -12.99 1.90
N GLU A 196 -14.41 -13.82 2.25
CA GLU A 196 -15.82 -13.55 1.94
C GLU A 196 -16.30 -12.23 2.56
N HIS A 197 -15.91 -11.96 3.83
CA HIS A 197 -16.24 -10.71 4.50
C HIS A 197 -15.60 -9.51 3.78
N VAL A 198 -14.35 -9.61 3.36
CA VAL A 198 -13.65 -8.56 2.61
C VAL A 198 -14.35 -8.30 1.27
N LEU A 199 -14.67 -9.35 0.51
CA LEU A 199 -15.35 -9.22 -0.77
C LEU A 199 -16.73 -8.56 -0.63
N LYS A 200 -17.55 -8.99 0.31
CA LYS A 200 -18.85 -8.36 0.62
C LYS A 200 -18.70 -6.89 1.04
N SER A 201 -17.62 -6.57 1.72
CA SER A 201 -17.35 -5.18 2.15
C SER A 201 -16.90 -4.31 0.99
N LEU A 202 -16.10 -4.85 0.06
CA LEU A 202 -15.71 -4.17 -1.19
C LEU A 202 -16.93 -3.88 -2.07
N GLU A 203 -17.81 -4.88 -2.27
CA GLU A 203 -19.06 -4.73 -3.02
C GLU A 203 -19.93 -3.59 -2.46
N LYS A 204 -20.07 -3.51 -1.14
CA LYS A 204 -20.80 -2.43 -0.47
C LYS A 204 -20.10 -1.08 -0.52
N ALA A 205 -18.77 -1.05 -0.57
CA ALA A 205 -18.01 0.18 -0.61
C ALA A 205 -18.14 0.91 -1.96
N VAL A 206 -18.26 0.18 -3.07
CA VAL A 206 -18.32 0.77 -4.42
C VAL A 206 -19.45 1.79 -4.58
N PRO A 207 -20.72 1.50 -4.26
CA PRO A 207 -21.79 2.50 -4.38
C PRO A 207 -21.64 3.67 -3.40
N ILE A 208 -20.93 3.50 -2.28
CA ILE A 208 -20.71 4.54 -1.27
C ILE A 208 -19.61 5.51 -1.70
N PHE A 209 -18.49 5.00 -2.17
CA PHE A 209 -17.33 5.83 -2.55
C PHE A 209 -17.37 6.29 -4.01
N GLY A 210 -18.02 5.51 -4.85
CA GLY A 210 -18.11 5.77 -6.29
C GLY A 210 -16.97 5.11 -7.09
N LYS A 211 -17.09 5.21 -8.41
CA LYS A 211 -16.15 4.65 -9.38
C LYS A 211 -14.74 5.19 -9.16
N ASN A 212 -13.74 4.33 -9.30
CA ASN A 212 -12.30 4.64 -9.13
C ASN A 212 -11.88 5.05 -7.70
N ARG A 213 -12.72 4.78 -6.67
CA ARG A 213 -12.44 5.19 -5.29
C ARG A 213 -12.36 4.01 -4.32
N VAL A 214 -12.49 2.80 -4.81
CA VAL A 214 -12.37 1.56 -4.03
C VAL A 214 -11.27 0.71 -4.62
N SER A 215 -10.30 0.31 -3.80
CA SER A 215 -9.17 -0.51 -4.24
C SER A 215 -8.89 -1.67 -3.30
N SER A 216 -8.12 -2.63 -3.76
CA SER A 216 -7.71 -3.80 -2.99
C SER A 216 -6.29 -4.22 -3.37
N ASN A 217 -5.41 -4.42 -2.39
CA ASN A 217 -4.14 -5.07 -2.65
C ASN A 217 -4.35 -6.56 -2.93
N PHE A 218 -3.66 -7.04 -3.95
CA PHE A 218 -3.58 -8.42 -4.35
C PHE A 218 -2.10 -8.81 -4.42
N ILE A 219 -1.65 -9.62 -3.47
CA ILE A 219 -0.25 -10.04 -3.35
C ILE A 219 0.03 -11.15 -4.37
N GLN A 220 1.16 -11.04 -5.05
CA GLN A 220 1.66 -12.04 -5.98
C GLN A 220 2.89 -12.74 -5.41
N GLY A 221 2.93 -14.06 -5.51
CA GLY A 221 4.01 -14.90 -5.02
C GLY A 221 3.70 -15.58 -3.69
N LEU A 222 2.42 -15.70 -3.32
CA LEU A 222 1.95 -16.50 -2.18
C LEU A 222 1.75 -17.99 -2.55
N GLY A 223 1.96 -18.35 -3.83
CA GLY A 223 1.78 -19.69 -4.38
C GLY A 223 0.62 -19.82 -5.37
N GLU A 224 -0.05 -18.71 -5.69
CA GLU A 224 -1.12 -18.65 -6.67
C GLU A 224 -0.61 -18.78 -8.12
N SER A 225 -1.45 -19.36 -9.00
CA SER A 225 -1.19 -19.40 -10.44
C SER A 225 -1.54 -18.07 -11.13
N ASP A 226 -1.03 -17.87 -12.35
CA ASP A 226 -1.37 -16.68 -13.14
C ASP A 226 -2.86 -16.64 -13.50
N GLU A 227 -3.47 -17.80 -13.75
CA GLU A 227 -4.91 -17.92 -14.01
C GLU A 227 -5.72 -17.48 -12.79
N CYS A 228 -5.32 -17.87 -11.58
CA CYS A 228 -5.94 -17.44 -10.34
C CYS A 228 -5.83 -15.93 -10.16
N VAL A 229 -4.66 -15.34 -10.45
CA VAL A 229 -4.48 -13.88 -10.38
C VAL A 229 -5.42 -13.18 -11.35
N LEU A 230 -5.44 -13.59 -12.62
CA LEU A 230 -6.26 -12.92 -13.66
C LEU A 230 -7.76 -13.09 -13.43
N ALA A 231 -8.19 -14.27 -12.98
CA ALA A 231 -9.60 -14.49 -12.58
C ALA A 231 -9.98 -13.59 -11.39
N GLY A 232 -9.10 -13.48 -10.39
CA GLY A 232 -9.32 -12.60 -9.25
C GLY A 232 -9.34 -11.11 -9.63
N VAL A 233 -8.47 -10.69 -10.54
CA VAL A 233 -8.47 -9.34 -11.11
C VAL A 233 -9.80 -9.07 -11.82
N ALA A 234 -10.27 -9.99 -12.67
CA ALA A 234 -11.55 -9.84 -13.38
C ALA A 234 -12.71 -9.70 -12.39
N THR A 235 -12.80 -10.59 -11.39
CA THR A 235 -13.83 -10.54 -10.35
C THR A 235 -13.85 -9.19 -9.61
N LEU A 236 -12.71 -8.69 -9.16
CA LEU A 236 -12.64 -7.41 -8.47
C LEU A 236 -13.04 -6.24 -9.40
N THR A 237 -12.60 -6.29 -10.65
CA THR A 237 -12.87 -5.25 -11.65
C THR A 237 -14.37 -5.23 -12.03
N GLU A 238 -15.01 -6.38 -12.17
CA GLU A 238 -16.48 -6.50 -12.37
C GLU A 238 -17.27 -5.89 -11.22
N MET A 239 -16.75 -5.98 -9.99
CA MET A 239 -17.34 -5.32 -8.82
C MET A 239 -17.12 -3.80 -8.81
N GLY A 240 -16.30 -3.25 -9.71
CA GLY A 240 -15.90 -1.84 -9.70
C GLY A 240 -14.74 -1.52 -8.76
N VAL A 241 -14.02 -2.53 -8.28
CA VAL A 241 -12.86 -2.41 -7.40
C VAL A 241 -11.58 -2.43 -8.22
N ILE A 242 -10.64 -1.54 -7.91
CA ILE A 242 -9.31 -1.49 -8.55
C ILE A 242 -8.37 -2.47 -7.84
N PRO A 243 -7.99 -3.61 -8.47
CA PRO A 243 -6.97 -4.49 -7.94
C PRO A 243 -5.58 -3.87 -8.09
N ILE A 244 -4.83 -3.82 -7.01
CA ILE A 244 -3.45 -3.34 -6.99
C ILE A 244 -2.53 -4.54 -6.79
N LEU A 245 -1.87 -4.96 -7.86
CA LEU A 245 -0.97 -6.11 -7.82
C LEU A 245 0.32 -5.74 -7.08
N ARG A 246 0.62 -6.47 -6.00
CA ARG A 246 1.78 -6.25 -5.13
C ARG A 246 2.67 -7.48 -5.11
N PRO A 247 3.92 -7.43 -5.62
CA PRO A 247 4.83 -8.55 -5.46
C PRO A 247 5.15 -8.76 -3.98
N ILE A 248 5.12 -10.01 -3.52
CA ILE A 248 5.57 -10.36 -2.18
C ILE A 248 7.02 -9.91 -1.96
N SER A 249 7.30 -9.36 -0.81
CA SER A 249 8.66 -9.09 -0.35
C SER A 249 8.92 -9.94 0.89
N PRO A 250 9.62 -11.09 0.73
CA PRO A 250 9.91 -11.96 1.87
C PRO A 250 10.60 -11.18 2.98
N HIS A 251 9.96 -11.12 4.16
CA HIS A 251 10.49 -10.38 5.29
C HIS A 251 11.31 -11.29 6.20
N PRO A 252 12.49 -10.87 6.71
CA PRO A 252 13.33 -11.73 7.55
C PRO A 252 12.60 -12.31 8.76
N LEU A 253 11.70 -11.55 9.40
CA LEU A 253 10.92 -11.99 10.55
C LEU A 253 9.84 -13.05 10.20
N ARG A 254 9.54 -13.24 8.91
CA ARG A 254 8.48 -14.15 8.41
C ARG A 254 9.00 -15.32 7.58
N ARG A 255 10.32 -15.47 7.43
CA ARG A 255 10.92 -16.53 6.62
C ARG A 255 10.58 -17.96 7.08
N ARG A 256 10.22 -18.14 8.37
CA ARG A 256 9.86 -19.44 8.92
C ARG A 256 8.35 -19.72 8.86
N ASP A 257 7.55 -18.69 8.62
CA ASP A 257 6.09 -18.76 8.68
C ASP A 257 5.48 -19.10 7.33
N ILE A 258 6.16 -18.69 6.25
CA ILE A 258 5.70 -18.91 4.88
C ILE A 258 6.90 -19.05 3.94
N ASP A 259 6.83 -20.07 3.09
CA ASP A 259 7.74 -20.23 1.96
C ASP A 259 7.15 -19.50 0.77
N VAL A 260 7.79 -18.39 0.41
CA VAL A 260 7.35 -17.52 -0.68
C VAL A 260 8.53 -17.10 -1.53
N GLU A 261 8.30 -17.03 -2.82
CA GLU A 261 9.27 -16.53 -3.77
C GLU A 261 8.74 -15.26 -4.44
N ARG A 262 9.62 -14.24 -4.48
CA ARG A 262 9.28 -13.01 -5.21
C ARG A 262 9.13 -13.34 -6.70
N PRO A 263 7.99 -13.00 -7.32
CA PRO A 263 7.78 -13.22 -8.75
C PRO A 263 8.85 -12.55 -9.62
N SER A 264 9.19 -13.18 -10.73
CA SER A 264 10.12 -12.61 -11.71
C SER A 264 9.57 -11.31 -12.31
N ALA A 265 10.46 -10.43 -12.78
CA ALA A 265 10.06 -9.20 -13.46
C ALA A 265 9.18 -9.47 -14.68
N ASP A 266 9.46 -10.54 -15.43
CA ASP A 266 8.68 -10.92 -16.63
C ASP A 266 7.25 -11.35 -16.24
N ARG A 267 7.10 -12.15 -15.16
CA ARG A 267 5.78 -12.52 -14.63
C ARG A 267 5.00 -11.28 -14.21
N LEU A 268 5.63 -10.39 -13.45
CA LEU A 268 4.99 -9.15 -12.99
C LEU A 268 4.57 -8.25 -14.16
N LEU A 269 5.43 -8.09 -15.15
CA LEU A 269 5.14 -7.27 -16.34
C LEU A 269 3.98 -7.87 -17.16
N ARG A 270 3.97 -9.19 -17.38
CA ARG A 270 2.87 -9.87 -18.08
C ARG A 270 1.55 -9.68 -17.36
N LEU A 271 1.49 -9.98 -16.05
CA LEU A 271 0.27 -9.83 -15.25
C LEU A 271 -0.19 -8.38 -15.18
N SER A 272 0.72 -7.41 -15.05
CA SER A 272 0.37 -5.99 -15.06
C SER A 272 -0.24 -5.54 -16.39
N ARG A 273 0.27 -6.04 -17.52
CA ARG A 273 -0.30 -5.74 -18.85
C ARG A 273 -1.71 -6.30 -19.01
N GLU A 274 -1.92 -7.55 -18.61
CA GLU A 274 -3.24 -8.16 -18.67
C GLU A 274 -4.23 -7.46 -17.70
N THR A 275 -3.79 -7.15 -16.48
CA THR A 275 -4.59 -6.36 -15.52
C THR A 275 -5.00 -5.01 -16.12
N LYS A 276 -4.09 -4.31 -16.78
CA LYS A 276 -4.41 -3.04 -17.45
C LYS A 276 -5.51 -3.19 -18.50
N LYS A 277 -5.45 -4.22 -19.35
CA LYS A 277 -6.49 -4.50 -20.35
C LYS A 277 -7.86 -4.76 -19.70
N ILE A 278 -7.90 -5.53 -18.60
CA ILE A 278 -9.13 -5.82 -17.87
C ILE A 278 -9.70 -4.53 -17.26
N LEU A 279 -8.87 -3.69 -16.64
CA LEU A 279 -9.29 -2.41 -16.08
C LEU A 279 -9.84 -1.47 -17.16
N GLU A 280 -9.16 -1.35 -18.30
CA GLU A 280 -9.59 -0.52 -19.44
C GLU A 280 -10.95 -0.99 -20.00
N ALA A 281 -11.17 -2.32 -20.10
CA ALA A 281 -12.44 -2.88 -20.56
C ALA A 281 -13.64 -2.53 -19.65
N HIS A 282 -13.38 -2.24 -18.36
CA HIS A 282 -14.41 -1.84 -17.39
C HIS A 282 -14.38 -0.33 -17.09
N ASP A 283 -13.59 0.44 -17.84
CA ASP A 283 -13.41 1.87 -17.65
C ASP A 283 -13.00 2.22 -16.20
N LEU A 284 -12.10 1.42 -15.60
CA LEU A 284 -11.48 1.69 -14.31
C LEU A 284 -10.10 2.33 -14.49
N ARG A 285 -9.88 3.40 -13.74
CA ARG A 285 -8.75 4.32 -13.87
C ARG A 285 -7.96 4.38 -12.56
N PRO A 286 -6.95 3.49 -12.36
CA PRO A 286 -6.11 3.52 -11.16
C PRO A 286 -5.28 4.80 -11.02
N ASP A 287 -5.03 5.51 -12.12
CA ASP A 287 -4.34 6.80 -12.15
C ASP A 287 -5.16 7.96 -11.55
N LEU A 288 -6.46 7.76 -11.31
CA LEU A 288 -7.32 8.72 -10.62
C LEU A 288 -7.37 8.51 -9.10
N ALA A 289 -6.81 7.40 -8.60
CA ALA A 289 -6.68 7.16 -7.18
C ALA A 289 -5.44 7.90 -6.66
N GLU A 290 -5.62 8.84 -5.74
CA GLU A 290 -4.54 9.70 -5.24
C GLU A 290 -3.94 9.20 -3.91
N PRO A 291 -4.73 8.89 -2.87
CA PRO A 291 -4.19 8.62 -1.54
C PRO A 291 -3.65 7.20 -1.34
N ILE A 292 -4.13 6.18 -2.01
CA ILE A 292 -3.79 4.78 -1.65
C ILE A 292 -3.61 3.85 -2.85
#